data_3825441c86876b5cc07f536e167671f7
#
_entry.id   3825441c86876b5cc07f536e167671f7
#
_cell.length_a   1.000
_cell.length_b   1.000
_cell.length_c   1.000
_cell.angle_alpha   90.00
_cell.angle_beta   90.00
_cell.angle_gamma   90.00
#
_symmetry.space_group_name_H-M   'P 1'
#
loop_
_entity.id
_entity.type
_entity.pdbx_description
1 polymer ?
#
loop_
_entity_poly.entity_id
_entity_poly.type
_entity_poly.pdbx_seq_one_letter_code
_entity_poly.pdbx_strand_id
1 'polypeptide(L)'
;GGGNCPDCGAVMGDATYQETFDEENQVEVQENDPEEMEGAEHPHKENAGSAQDHASDNETGGTADPLIAVNGHHVITSTSRVWYHLMIDLETMGTNTNAPIVVIGAVFFDPQTGEIGPVFYIVISLTDAMNTGAVPDGGTIEWWLKQSSEARAAILTDQVKLKDALSRFREFINEYSDEKFVQVWGNGATFDNAILRTSYERLDIPCPWRYHNDRDVRTIVELGKTIDFDARTVIPFEGVRHNALDDARHQAKYV
;
A
#
# COMPACT_ATOMS: atom_id res chain seq x y z
N GLY A 1 -9.63 -28.31 -35.63
CA GLY A 1 -10.42 -29.53 -35.82
C GLY A 1 -11.07 -29.88 -34.49
N GLY A 2 -12.37 -29.61 -34.36
CA GLY A 2 -13.14 -29.88 -33.14
C GLY A 2 -13.23 -31.39 -32.89
N GLY A 3 -12.83 -31.79 -31.70
CA GLY A 3 -13.02 -33.16 -31.20
C GLY A 3 -14.21 -33.22 -30.27
N ASN A 4 -15.04 -34.28 -30.42
CA ASN A 4 -16.12 -34.55 -29.49
C ASN A 4 -15.59 -35.28 -28.25
N CYS A 5 -16.12 -34.94 -27.07
CA CYS A 5 -15.88 -35.70 -25.86
C CYS A 5 -16.45 -37.11 -25.97
N PRO A 6 -15.66 -38.19 -25.71
CA PRO A 6 -16.15 -39.55 -25.91
C PRO A 6 -17.24 -40.00 -24.90
N ASP A 7 -17.39 -39.32 -23.75
CA ASP A 7 -18.28 -39.73 -22.68
C ASP A 7 -19.65 -38.99 -22.60
N CYS A 8 -19.76 -37.82 -23.21
CA CYS A 8 -21.03 -37.06 -23.14
C CYS A 8 -21.50 -36.45 -24.46
N GLY A 9 -20.75 -36.60 -25.57
CA GLY A 9 -21.16 -36.12 -26.90
C GLY A 9 -21.16 -34.60 -27.08
N ALA A 10 -20.67 -33.80 -26.12
CA ALA A 10 -20.61 -32.36 -26.24
C ALA A 10 -19.54 -31.92 -27.20
N VAL A 11 -19.88 -31.02 -28.12
CA VAL A 11 -18.90 -30.38 -29.02
C VAL A 11 -18.07 -29.39 -28.22
N MET A 12 -16.78 -29.64 -28.14
CA MET A 12 -15.83 -28.67 -27.59
C MET A 12 -15.64 -27.56 -28.61
N GLY A 13 -16.31 -26.46 -28.43
CA GLY A 13 -16.05 -25.24 -29.16
C GLY A 13 -14.69 -24.67 -28.78
N ASP A 14 -13.94 -24.19 -29.77
CA ASP A 14 -12.75 -23.39 -29.56
C ASP A 14 -13.15 -22.14 -28.76
N ALA A 15 -12.96 -22.18 -27.44
CA ALA A 15 -12.97 -21.01 -26.60
C ALA A 15 -11.64 -20.28 -26.85
N THR A 16 -11.60 -19.42 -27.85
CA THR A 16 -10.64 -18.33 -27.88
C THR A 16 -11.03 -17.40 -26.73
N TYR A 17 -10.36 -17.57 -25.62
CA TYR A 17 -10.40 -16.63 -24.52
C TYR A 17 -9.70 -15.36 -25.00
N GLN A 18 -10.49 -14.44 -25.52
CA GLN A 18 -10.06 -13.10 -25.79
C GLN A 18 -10.14 -12.36 -24.46
N GLU A 19 -9.00 -12.24 -23.77
CA GLU A 19 -8.86 -11.30 -22.67
C GLU A 19 -9.13 -9.91 -23.21
N THR A 20 -10.33 -9.42 -22.98
CA THR A 20 -10.60 -8.00 -23.10
C THR A 20 -9.91 -7.34 -21.91
N PHE A 21 -8.71 -6.83 -22.15
CA PHE A 21 -8.14 -5.81 -21.30
C PHE A 21 -9.12 -4.64 -21.31
N ASP A 22 -9.65 -4.31 -20.14
CA ASP A 22 -10.48 -3.14 -19.96
C ASP A 22 -9.68 -1.89 -20.35
N GLU A 23 -9.92 -1.39 -21.55
CA GLU A 23 -9.44 -0.09 -22.03
C GLU A 23 -10.15 1.10 -21.36
N GLU A 24 -10.92 0.88 -20.31
CA GLU A 24 -11.73 1.92 -19.67
C GLU A 24 -10.97 2.84 -18.70
N ASN A 25 -9.64 2.93 -18.77
CA ASN A 25 -8.90 3.91 -17.97
C ASN A 25 -7.92 4.76 -18.79
N GLN A 26 -8.23 5.02 -20.06
CA GLN A 26 -7.60 6.11 -20.79
C GLN A 26 -8.37 7.40 -20.52
N VAL A 27 -8.05 8.06 -19.41
CA VAL A 27 -8.30 9.49 -19.29
C VAL A 27 -7.31 10.17 -20.25
N GLU A 28 -7.85 10.75 -21.32
CA GLU A 28 -7.11 11.63 -22.22
C GLU A 28 -6.37 12.69 -21.40
N VAL A 29 -5.05 12.57 -21.33
CA VAL A 29 -4.18 13.66 -20.92
C VAL A 29 -4.18 14.64 -22.06
N GLN A 30 -4.95 15.70 -21.96
CA GLN A 30 -4.76 16.88 -22.81
C GLN A 30 -3.38 17.44 -22.49
N GLU A 31 -2.48 17.33 -23.45
CA GLU A 31 -1.23 18.07 -23.51
C GLU A 31 -1.59 19.56 -23.58
N ASN A 32 -1.43 20.26 -22.48
CA ASN A 32 -1.39 21.72 -22.51
C ASN A 32 0.05 22.13 -22.77
N ASP A 33 0.27 22.66 -23.96
CA ASP A 33 1.47 23.35 -24.38
C ASP A 33 1.78 24.52 -23.43
N PRO A 34 3.04 24.73 -23.01
CA PRO A 34 3.42 25.88 -22.22
C PRO A 34 3.86 27.04 -23.12
N GLU A 35 2.96 27.92 -23.50
CA GLU A 35 3.32 29.25 -23.99
C GLU A 35 2.48 30.35 -23.31
N GLU A 36 3.23 31.32 -22.76
CA GLU A 36 2.87 32.70 -22.42
C GLU A 36 1.97 32.95 -21.19
N MET A 37 2.62 33.39 -20.13
CA MET A 37 2.23 34.64 -19.48
C MET A 37 3.40 35.23 -18.67
N GLU A 38 4.04 36.23 -19.28
CA GLU A 38 4.82 37.24 -18.56
C GLU A 38 3.90 38.20 -17.76
N GLY A 39 4.36 38.57 -16.58
CA GLY A 39 4.12 39.90 -16.03
C GLY A 39 2.95 40.09 -15.09
N ALA A 40 3.23 40.13 -13.79
CA ALA A 40 2.66 41.22 -12.93
C ALA A 40 3.41 41.27 -11.58
N GLU A 41 3.83 42.45 -11.28
CA GLU A 41 4.69 42.91 -10.19
C GLU A 41 4.08 42.76 -8.79
N HIS A 42 5.01 42.65 -7.80
CA HIS A 42 4.75 42.86 -6.36
C HIS A 42 4.23 44.27 -6.04
N PRO A 43 3.56 44.46 -4.88
CA PRO A 43 4.25 45.23 -3.88
C PRO A 43 4.22 44.69 -2.45
N HIS A 44 5.36 44.93 -1.79
CA HIS A 44 5.61 44.87 -0.35
C HIS A 44 4.60 45.68 0.47
N LYS A 45 4.27 45.18 1.66
CA LYS A 45 4.10 46.02 2.84
C LYS A 45 4.49 45.25 4.10
N GLU A 46 5.55 45.77 4.71
CA GLU A 46 5.94 45.56 6.10
C GLU A 46 4.84 46.15 7.02
N ASN A 47 4.62 45.50 8.16
CA ASN A 47 4.43 46.25 9.39
C ASN A 47 4.78 45.41 10.63
N ALA A 48 5.67 46.00 11.41
CA ALA A 48 6.13 45.57 12.72
C ALA A 48 5.16 46.01 13.82
N GLY A 49 5.16 45.31 14.94
CA GLY A 49 4.47 45.73 16.18
C GLY A 49 4.52 44.65 17.22
N SER A 50 5.54 44.58 17.95
CA SER A 50 5.92 44.68 19.38
C SER A 50 4.90 44.10 20.39
N ALA A 51 5.42 43.10 21.12
CA ALA A 51 5.44 42.83 22.57
C ALA A 51 4.23 43.16 23.47
N GLN A 52 3.80 42.21 24.27
CA GLN A 52 3.92 42.31 25.74
C GLN A 52 3.52 41.03 26.45
N ASP A 53 4.30 40.73 27.47
CA ASP A 53 4.19 39.67 28.46
C ASP A 53 2.87 39.68 29.25
N HIS A 54 2.35 38.49 29.59
CA HIS A 54 1.76 38.27 30.90
C HIS A 54 1.92 36.79 31.31
N ALA A 55 2.76 36.58 32.28
CA ALA A 55 2.80 35.38 33.09
C ALA A 55 1.54 35.30 33.99
N SER A 56 0.98 34.12 34.10
CA SER A 56 0.24 33.74 35.31
C SER A 56 0.37 32.23 35.56
N ASP A 57 1.04 31.95 36.64
CA ASP A 57 1.14 30.67 37.30
C ASP A 57 -0.25 30.14 37.62
N ASN A 58 -0.48 28.86 37.39
CA ASN A 58 -1.45 28.07 38.14
C ASN A 58 -0.97 26.62 38.24
N GLU A 59 -0.37 26.35 39.37
CA GLU A 59 -0.18 24.99 39.90
C GLU A 59 -1.53 24.36 40.20
N THR A 60 -1.82 23.18 39.65
CA THR A 60 -2.72 22.24 40.29
C THR A 60 -2.18 20.83 40.09
N GLY A 61 -1.94 20.20 41.24
CA GLY A 61 -1.35 18.89 41.40
C GLY A 61 -2.10 17.76 40.71
N GLY A 62 -1.34 17.00 39.95
CA GLY A 62 -1.72 15.69 39.48
C GLY A 62 -0.96 14.64 40.27
N THR A 63 -1.70 13.83 40.96
CA THR A 63 -1.23 12.71 41.77
C THR A 63 -0.45 11.72 40.94
N ALA A 64 0.81 11.54 41.26
CA ALA A 64 1.64 10.49 40.72
C ALA A 64 1.17 9.13 41.24
N ASP A 65 0.81 8.22 40.34
CA ASP A 65 0.61 6.81 40.67
C ASP A 65 1.92 6.18 41.14
N PRO A 66 1.89 5.36 42.20
CA PRO A 66 3.09 4.77 42.75
C PRO A 66 3.64 3.69 41.84
N LEU A 67 4.90 3.85 41.41
CA LEU A 67 5.71 2.84 40.79
C LEU A 67 5.89 1.64 41.74
N ILE A 68 5.25 0.53 41.45
CA ILE A 68 5.53 -0.75 42.11
C ILE A 68 6.73 -1.37 41.44
N ALA A 69 7.91 -1.22 42.03
CA ALA A 69 9.10 -1.94 41.65
C ALA A 69 9.01 -3.39 42.15
N VAL A 70 8.78 -4.35 41.28
CA VAL A 70 8.92 -5.77 41.56
C VAL A 70 9.98 -6.34 40.64
N ASN A 71 11.10 -6.72 41.26
CA ASN A 71 12.16 -7.59 40.71
C ASN A 71 12.73 -7.26 39.32
N GLY A 72 13.54 -6.22 39.21
CA GLY A 72 14.65 -6.18 38.24
C GLY A 72 14.34 -6.29 36.74
N HIS A 73 13.09 -6.41 36.32
CA HIS A 73 12.68 -6.34 34.94
C HIS A 73 11.95 -5.02 34.71
N HIS A 74 12.59 -4.13 33.96
CA HIS A 74 11.91 -2.98 33.41
C HIS A 74 10.82 -3.48 32.45
N VAL A 75 9.58 -3.61 32.92
CA VAL A 75 8.42 -3.69 32.06
C VAL A 75 8.19 -2.27 31.54
N ILE A 76 8.70 -1.97 30.37
CA ILE A 76 8.28 -0.79 29.62
C ILE A 76 6.85 -1.11 29.17
N THR A 77 5.85 -0.70 29.94
CA THR A 77 4.46 -0.61 29.47
C THR A 77 4.36 0.60 28.58
N SER A 78 4.98 0.54 27.40
CA SER A 78 4.51 1.33 26.29
C SER A 78 3.16 0.75 25.90
N THR A 79 2.08 1.43 26.27
CA THR A 79 0.75 1.18 25.71
C THR A 79 0.75 1.65 24.27
N SER A 80 1.54 0.97 23.41
CA SER A 80 1.46 1.18 21.98
C SER A 80 0.08 0.68 21.55
N ARG A 81 -0.68 1.57 20.93
CA ARG A 81 -2.01 1.25 20.37
C ARG A 81 -1.84 0.04 19.45
N VAL A 82 -2.67 -0.98 19.63
CA VAL A 82 -2.76 -2.12 18.71
C VAL A 82 -3.61 -1.71 17.52
N TRP A 83 -3.08 -1.90 16.32
CA TRP A 83 -3.76 -1.63 15.06
C TRP A 83 -4.31 -2.93 14.46
N TYR A 84 -5.52 -2.88 13.90
CA TYR A 84 -6.19 -4.07 13.37
C TYR A 84 -6.27 -4.11 11.85
N HIS A 85 -6.12 -2.97 11.17
CA HIS A 85 -6.23 -2.89 9.72
C HIS A 85 -4.92 -2.36 9.12
N LEU A 86 -4.39 -3.11 8.17
CA LEU A 86 -3.17 -2.80 7.43
C LEU A 86 -3.50 -2.78 5.95
N MET A 87 -3.36 -1.64 5.29
CA MET A 87 -3.43 -1.53 3.83
C MET A 87 -2.05 -1.78 3.26
N ILE A 88 -1.97 -2.62 2.21
CA ILE A 88 -0.75 -2.88 1.46
C ILE A 88 -0.96 -2.52 0.00
N ASP A 89 0.11 -2.09 -0.63
CA ASP A 89 0.23 -1.92 -2.08
C ASP A 89 1.62 -2.37 -2.50
N LEU A 90 1.72 -3.10 -3.61
CA LEU A 90 2.96 -3.64 -4.12
C LEU A 90 3.28 -3.06 -5.49
N GLU A 91 4.55 -2.71 -5.69
CA GLU A 91 5.07 -2.59 -7.05
C GLU A 91 5.77 -3.90 -7.43
N THR A 92 5.43 -4.43 -8.60
CA THR A 92 5.90 -5.74 -9.06
C THR A 92 6.40 -5.70 -10.50
N MET A 93 7.15 -6.73 -10.89
CA MET A 93 7.57 -6.95 -12.28
C MET A 93 6.80 -8.08 -12.95
N GLY A 94 5.54 -8.28 -12.54
CA GLY A 94 4.63 -9.26 -13.12
C GLY A 94 3.27 -9.21 -12.45
N THR A 95 2.29 -9.90 -13.04
CA THR A 95 0.90 -9.96 -12.59
C THR A 95 0.51 -11.32 -12.00
N ASN A 96 1.34 -12.34 -12.16
CA ASN A 96 1.11 -13.65 -11.57
C ASN A 96 1.47 -13.69 -10.07
N THR A 97 0.97 -14.67 -9.35
CA THR A 97 1.21 -14.80 -7.89
C THR A 97 2.67 -15.02 -7.50
N ASN A 98 3.52 -15.45 -8.47
CA ASN A 98 4.97 -15.61 -8.29
C ASN A 98 5.77 -14.42 -8.84
N ALA A 99 5.14 -13.26 -9.05
CA ALA A 99 5.80 -12.08 -9.57
C ALA A 99 6.88 -11.54 -8.63
N PRO A 100 7.99 -10.99 -9.17
CA PRO A 100 8.98 -10.31 -8.35
C PRO A 100 8.41 -9.02 -7.76
N ILE A 101 8.45 -8.89 -6.43
CA ILE A 101 8.14 -7.65 -5.74
C ILE A 101 9.35 -6.72 -5.82
N VAL A 102 9.15 -5.47 -6.18
CA VAL A 102 10.19 -4.42 -6.19
C VAL A 102 9.95 -3.32 -5.15
N VAL A 103 8.71 -3.13 -4.69
CA VAL A 103 8.39 -2.24 -3.56
C VAL A 103 7.26 -2.85 -2.73
N ILE A 104 7.36 -2.69 -1.41
CA ILE A 104 6.25 -2.89 -0.47
C ILE A 104 5.95 -1.55 0.17
N GLY A 105 4.73 -1.04 -0.04
CA GLY A 105 4.14 0.08 0.69
C GLY A 105 3.04 -0.43 1.60
N ALA A 106 2.99 0.05 2.84
CA ALA A 106 1.92 -0.33 3.76
C ALA A 106 1.62 0.77 4.77
N VAL A 107 0.38 0.81 5.24
CA VAL A 107 -0.07 1.76 6.25
C VAL A 107 -1.12 1.12 7.15
N PHE A 108 -0.92 1.23 8.45
CA PHE A 108 -1.97 0.94 9.40
C PHE A 108 -3.03 2.03 9.39
N PHE A 109 -4.28 1.66 9.56
CA PHE A 109 -5.39 2.61 9.57
C PHE A 109 -6.55 2.11 10.43
N ASP A 110 -7.44 3.02 10.80
CA ASP A 110 -8.66 2.72 11.52
C ASP A 110 -9.86 3.13 10.65
N PRO A 111 -10.61 2.17 10.09
CA PRO A 111 -11.74 2.49 9.20
C PRO A 111 -12.91 3.15 9.92
N GLN A 112 -12.98 3.10 11.26
CA GLN A 112 -14.06 3.75 12.01
C GLN A 112 -13.80 5.23 12.23
N THR A 113 -12.53 5.63 12.38
CA THR A 113 -12.13 7.01 12.67
C THR A 113 -11.49 7.72 11.49
N GLY A 114 -11.04 6.97 10.47
CA GLY A 114 -10.23 7.49 9.36
C GLY A 114 -8.78 7.81 9.75
N GLU A 115 -8.36 7.44 10.97
CA GLU A 115 -7.01 7.70 11.44
C GLU A 115 -5.98 6.86 10.69
N ILE A 116 -4.92 7.51 10.24
CA ILE A 116 -3.76 6.89 9.58
C ILE A 116 -2.67 6.67 10.63
N GLY A 117 -2.21 5.44 10.72
CA GLY A 117 -1.23 4.97 11.70
C GLY A 117 0.19 4.84 11.13
N PRO A 118 1.01 3.96 11.76
CA PRO A 118 2.37 3.68 11.30
C PRO A 118 2.44 3.26 9.83
N VAL A 119 3.52 3.65 9.17
CA VAL A 119 3.74 3.38 7.75
C VAL A 119 5.00 2.54 7.53
N PHE A 120 5.01 1.78 6.44
CA PHE A 120 6.13 0.99 5.99
C PHE A 120 6.38 1.24 4.50
N TYR A 121 7.65 1.38 4.12
CA TYR A 121 8.07 1.49 2.73
C TYR A 121 9.44 0.86 2.56
N ILE A 122 9.58 -0.03 1.58
CA ILE A 122 10.86 -0.67 1.30
C ILE A 122 10.99 -1.03 -0.17
N VAL A 123 12.18 -0.77 -0.73
CA VAL A 123 12.50 -1.09 -2.12
C VAL A 123 13.35 -2.36 -2.16
N ILE A 124 13.04 -3.26 -3.08
CA ILE A 124 13.60 -4.60 -3.17
C ILE A 124 14.37 -4.74 -4.48
N SER A 125 15.55 -5.35 -4.41
CA SER A 125 16.33 -5.67 -5.60
C SER A 125 15.59 -6.67 -6.49
N LEU A 126 15.23 -6.24 -7.71
CA LEU A 126 14.61 -7.10 -8.72
C LEU A 126 15.46 -8.36 -8.99
N THR A 127 16.77 -8.18 -9.13
CA THR A 127 17.70 -9.30 -9.34
C THR A 127 17.65 -10.30 -8.19
N ASP A 128 17.63 -9.82 -6.93
CA ASP A 128 17.55 -10.70 -5.77
C ASP A 128 16.20 -11.42 -5.71
N ALA A 129 15.08 -10.72 -5.95
CA ALA A 129 13.75 -11.32 -6.01
C ALA A 129 13.67 -12.42 -7.08
N MET A 130 14.19 -12.18 -8.29
CA MET A 130 14.24 -13.17 -9.37
C MET A 130 15.13 -14.37 -9.02
N ASN A 131 16.26 -14.16 -8.34
CA ASN A 131 17.14 -15.24 -7.90
C ASN A 131 16.47 -16.19 -6.88
N THR A 132 15.39 -15.77 -6.23
CA THR A 132 14.59 -16.64 -5.37
C THR A 132 13.58 -17.50 -6.14
N GLY A 133 13.48 -17.36 -7.45
CA GLY A 133 12.56 -18.08 -8.32
C GLY A 133 11.30 -17.30 -8.71
N ALA A 134 11.23 -16.00 -8.40
CA ALA A 134 10.14 -15.15 -8.88
C ALA A 134 10.26 -14.91 -10.39
N VAL A 135 9.12 -14.83 -11.10
CA VAL A 135 9.07 -14.78 -12.55
C VAL A 135 8.39 -13.50 -13.01
N PRO A 136 9.14 -12.58 -13.65
CA PRO A 136 8.56 -11.37 -14.22
C PRO A 136 7.79 -11.68 -15.50
N ASP A 137 6.92 -10.78 -15.94
CA ASP A 137 6.29 -10.83 -17.26
C ASP A 137 6.68 -9.66 -18.15
N GLY A 138 6.70 -9.91 -19.48
CA GLY A 138 7.13 -8.93 -20.47
C GLY A 138 6.22 -7.71 -20.52
N GLY A 139 4.91 -7.90 -20.37
CA GLY A 139 3.94 -6.80 -20.38
C GLY A 139 4.15 -5.81 -19.25
N THR A 140 4.38 -6.31 -18.03
CA THR A 140 4.69 -5.45 -16.88
C THR A 140 6.03 -4.72 -17.06
N ILE A 141 7.05 -5.40 -17.60
CA ILE A 141 8.33 -4.74 -17.90
C ILE A 141 8.14 -3.61 -18.92
N GLU A 142 7.41 -3.86 -20.02
CA GLU A 142 7.11 -2.83 -21.02
C GLU A 142 6.31 -1.67 -20.45
N TRP A 143 5.38 -1.96 -19.54
CA TRP A 143 4.63 -0.93 -18.84
C TRP A 143 5.54 -0.05 -17.98
N TRP A 144 6.48 -0.64 -17.22
CA TRP A 144 7.46 0.11 -16.43
C TRP A 144 8.39 0.98 -17.30
N LEU A 145 8.79 0.49 -18.47
CA LEU A 145 9.62 1.26 -19.39
C LEU A 145 8.93 2.54 -19.91
N LYS A 146 7.61 2.58 -19.90
CA LYS A 146 6.80 3.74 -20.28
C LYS A 146 6.55 4.73 -19.14
N GLN A 147 6.84 4.35 -17.89
CA GLN A 147 6.66 5.24 -16.74
C GLN A 147 7.69 6.38 -16.72
N SER A 148 7.40 7.42 -15.90
CA SER A 148 8.32 8.56 -15.74
C SER A 148 9.70 8.13 -15.23
N SER A 149 10.72 8.96 -15.47
CA SER A 149 12.07 8.72 -14.95
C SER A 149 12.09 8.64 -13.43
N GLU A 150 11.26 9.43 -12.77
CA GLU A 150 11.12 9.49 -11.32
C GLU A 150 10.54 8.17 -10.77
N ALA A 151 9.46 7.67 -11.38
CA ALA A 151 8.84 6.40 -10.99
C ALA A 151 9.82 5.22 -11.17
N ARG A 152 10.54 5.19 -12.30
CA ARG A 152 11.56 4.17 -12.53
C ARG A 152 12.74 4.26 -11.58
N ALA A 153 13.17 5.47 -11.23
CA ALA A 153 14.25 5.67 -10.25
C ALA A 153 13.83 5.23 -8.84
N ALA A 154 12.58 5.47 -8.45
CA ALA A 154 12.06 5.13 -7.13
C ALA A 154 12.18 3.63 -6.83
N ILE A 155 11.91 2.75 -7.80
CA ILE A 155 12.03 1.29 -7.63
C ILE A 155 13.47 0.76 -7.67
N LEU A 156 14.45 1.63 -7.91
CA LEU A 156 15.87 1.28 -8.00
C LEU A 156 16.73 1.89 -6.89
N THR A 157 16.16 2.75 -6.05
CA THR A 157 16.90 3.49 -5.02
C THR A 157 16.86 2.72 -3.69
N ASP A 158 18.02 2.64 -3.01
CA ASP A 158 18.16 2.02 -1.68
C ASP A 158 17.61 0.59 -1.55
N GLN A 159 17.82 -0.21 -2.58
CA GLN A 159 17.34 -1.58 -2.66
C GLN A 159 17.93 -2.48 -1.58
N VAL A 160 17.09 -3.33 -1.00
CA VAL A 160 17.49 -4.40 -0.10
C VAL A 160 17.20 -5.78 -0.73
N LYS A 161 17.69 -6.85 -0.12
CA LYS A 161 17.34 -8.22 -0.51
C LYS A 161 15.89 -8.54 -0.15
N LEU A 162 15.22 -9.37 -0.93
CA LEU A 162 13.84 -9.79 -0.68
C LEU A 162 13.67 -10.37 0.73
N LYS A 163 14.59 -11.25 1.17
CA LYS A 163 14.54 -11.85 2.50
C LYS A 163 14.56 -10.80 3.62
N ASP A 164 15.43 -9.80 3.48
CA ASP A 164 15.57 -8.74 4.49
C ASP A 164 14.30 -7.86 4.50
N ALA A 165 13.75 -7.55 3.33
CA ALA A 165 12.49 -6.80 3.21
C ALA A 165 11.33 -7.52 3.89
N LEU A 166 11.14 -8.81 3.61
CA LEU A 166 10.08 -9.61 4.21
C LEU A 166 10.23 -9.76 5.73
N SER A 167 11.48 -9.91 6.22
CA SER A 167 11.76 -9.95 7.67
C SER A 167 11.40 -8.64 8.35
N ARG A 168 11.83 -7.49 7.79
CA ARG A 168 11.50 -6.15 8.30
C ARG A 168 10.00 -5.86 8.25
N PHE A 169 9.32 -6.30 7.20
CA PHE A 169 7.86 -6.14 7.10
C PHE A 169 7.13 -6.96 8.15
N ARG A 170 7.60 -8.18 8.43
CA ARG A 170 7.08 -9.01 9.51
C ARG A 170 7.32 -8.38 10.89
N GLU A 171 8.50 -7.83 11.14
CA GLU A 171 8.83 -7.10 12.38
C GLU A 171 7.90 -5.89 12.55
N PHE A 172 7.69 -5.10 11.49
CA PHE A 172 6.77 -3.97 11.48
C PHE A 172 5.34 -4.38 11.85
N ILE A 173 4.81 -5.46 11.28
CA ILE A 173 3.48 -5.94 11.64
C ILE A 173 3.43 -6.36 13.11
N ASN A 174 4.43 -7.10 13.60
CA ASN A 174 4.47 -7.58 14.98
C ASN A 174 4.69 -6.46 16.00
N GLU A 175 5.28 -5.33 15.61
CA GLU A 175 5.44 -4.16 16.47
C GLU A 175 4.10 -3.48 16.78
N TYR A 176 3.20 -3.40 15.79
CA TYR A 176 1.97 -2.62 15.89
C TYR A 176 0.69 -3.48 15.95
N SER A 177 0.79 -4.80 15.72
CA SER A 177 -0.34 -5.71 15.67
C SER A 177 0.05 -7.15 16.09
N ASP A 178 -0.89 -8.07 15.91
CA ASP A 178 -0.69 -9.50 16.12
C ASP A 178 -1.19 -10.27 14.89
N GLU A 179 -0.48 -11.33 14.48
CA GLU A 179 -0.82 -12.17 13.31
C GLU A 179 -2.25 -12.73 13.33
N LYS A 180 -2.84 -12.87 14.53
CA LYS A 180 -4.19 -13.42 14.71
C LYS A 180 -5.27 -12.39 14.38
N PHE A 181 -4.99 -11.11 14.58
CA PHE A 181 -5.99 -10.04 14.54
C PHE A 181 -5.80 -9.08 13.39
N VAL A 182 -4.58 -8.90 12.88
CA VAL A 182 -4.32 -7.98 11.78
C VAL A 182 -5.09 -8.42 10.53
N GLN A 183 -5.88 -7.50 9.98
CA GLN A 183 -6.61 -7.67 8.73
C GLN A 183 -5.84 -6.94 7.63
N VAL A 184 -5.37 -7.67 6.64
CA VAL A 184 -4.51 -7.14 5.58
C VAL A 184 -5.33 -6.90 4.31
N TRP A 185 -5.38 -5.65 3.90
CA TRP A 185 -6.14 -5.16 2.77
C TRP A 185 -5.27 -4.94 1.55
N GLY A 186 -5.67 -5.49 0.41
CA GLY A 186 -5.07 -5.20 -0.89
C GLY A 186 -6.12 -4.67 -1.86
N ASN A 187 -5.71 -3.87 -2.82
CA ASN A 187 -6.60 -3.41 -3.90
C ASN A 187 -6.69 -4.47 -5.01
N GLY A 188 -7.21 -5.60 -4.63
CA GLY A 188 -7.22 -6.90 -5.24
C GLY A 188 -6.42 -7.87 -4.36
N ALA A 189 -7.05 -8.46 -3.32
CA ALA A 189 -6.37 -9.37 -2.39
C ALA A 189 -5.77 -10.60 -3.10
N THR A 190 -6.29 -10.97 -4.26
CA THR A 190 -5.73 -12.01 -5.14
C THR A 190 -4.45 -11.57 -5.85
N PHE A 191 -4.09 -10.28 -5.80
CA PHE A 191 -2.86 -9.73 -6.32
C PHE A 191 -1.88 -9.44 -5.17
N ASP A 192 -2.06 -8.33 -4.45
CA ASP A 192 -1.10 -7.89 -3.42
C ASP A 192 -0.88 -8.95 -2.34
N ASN A 193 -1.95 -9.40 -1.69
CA ASN A 193 -1.88 -10.38 -0.61
C ASN A 193 -1.33 -11.72 -1.11
N ALA A 194 -1.77 -12.17 -2.29
CA ALA A 194 -1.35 -13.44 -2.86
C ALA A 194 0.14 -13.44 -3.24
N ILE A 195 0.63 -12.39 -3.91
CA ILE A 195 2.05 -12.26 -4.30
C ILE A 195 2.94 -12.19 -3.07
N LEU A 196 2.54 -11.40 -2.07
CA LEU A 196 3.31 -11.25 -0.84
C LEU A 196 3.36 -12.57 -0.05
N ARG A 197 2.24 -13.28 0.09
CA ARG A 197 2.16 -14.61 0.71
C ARG A 197 3.03 -15.62 -0.01
N THR A 198 2.94 -15.70 -1.35
CA THR A 198 3.79 -16.58 -2.17
C THR A 198 5.28 -16.29 -1.98
N SER A 199 5.64 -15.00 -1.80
CA SER A 199 7.02 -14.61 -1.55
C SER A 199 7.51 -15.07 -0.17
N TYR A 200 6.68 -15.02 0.86
CA TYR A 200 6.96 -15.60 2.18
C TYR A 200 7.15 -17.11 2.11
N GLU A 201 6.23 -17.83 1.45
CA GLU A 201 6.27 -19.28 1.27
C GLU A 201 7.51 -19.71 0.50
N ARG A 202 7.86 -19.02 -0.59
CA ARG A 202 9.04 -19.32 -1.42
C ARG A 202 10.35 -19.24 -0.65
N LEU A 203 10.43 -18.38 0.37
CA LEU A 203 11.61 -18.19 1.21
C LEU A 203 11.55 -18.95 2.54
N ASP A 204 10.51 -19.77 2.75
CA ASP A 204 10.26 -20.48 4.01
C ASP A 204 10.26 -19.54 5.24
N ILE A 205 9.64 -18.36 5.07
CA ILE A 205 9.45 -17.39 6.14
C ILE A 205 7.97 -17.40 6.53
N PRO A 206 7.62 -17.53 7.83
CA PRO A 206 6.23 -17.49 8.26
C PRO A 206 5.56 -16.16 7.87
N CYS A 207 4.42 -16.24 7.18
CA CYS A 207 3.63 -15.08 6.84
C CYS A 207 3.10 -14.41 8.13
N PRO A 208 3.21 -13.06 8.28
CA PRO A 208 2.86 -12.37 9.53
C PRO A 208 1.36 -12.13 9.74
N TRP A 209 0.50 -12.73 8.94
CA TRP A 209 -0.95 -12.73 9.14
C TRP A 209 -1.57 -14.03 8.64
N ARG A 210 -2.74 -14.35 9.17
CA ARG A 210 -3.48 -15.56 8.80
C ARG A 210 -4.25 -15.36 7.49
N TYR A 211 -4.34 -16.41 6.67
CA TYR A 211 -5.00 -16.37 5.34
C TYR A 211 -6.44 -15.85 5.38
N HIS A 212 -7.19 -16.16 6.44
CA HIS A 212 -8.59 -15.73 6.60
C HIS A 212 -8.72 -14.25 7.00
N ASN A 213 -7.61 -13.56 7.25
CA ASN A 213 -7.55 -12.13 7.52
C ASN A 213 -7.27 -11.29 6.27
N ASP A 214 -7.20 -11.90 5.09
CA ASP A 214 -7.15 -11.18 3.83
C ASP A 214 -8.44 -10.39 3.59
N ARG A 215 -8.32 -9.17 3.13
CA ARG A 215 -9.42 -8.23 2.83
C ARG A 215 -9.20 -7.61 1.45
N ASP A 216 -10.31 -7.30 0.77
CA ASP A 216 -10.29 -6.80 -0.59
C ASP A 216 -10.96 -5.43 -0.71
N VAL A 217 -10.19 -4.43 -1.15
CA VAL A 217 -10.67 -3.05 -1.32
C VAL A 217 -11.69 -2.95 -2.44
N ARG A 218 -11.49 -3.66 -3.56
CA ARG A 218 -12.41 -3.60 -4.71
C ARG A 218 -13.81 -4.05 -4.35
N THR A 219 -13.92 -5.05 -3.48
CA THR A 219 -15.20 -5.52 -2.96
C THR A 219 -15.91 -4.44 -2.14
N ILE A 220 -15.18 -3.72 -1.28
CA ILE A 220 -15.78 -2.62 -0.49
C ILE A 220 -16.21 -1.47 -1.40
N VAL A 221 -15.38 -1.07 -2.36
CA VAL A 221 -15.73 -0.02 -3.34
C VAL A 221 -16.98 -0.40 -4.12
N GLU A 222 -17.09 -1.65 -4.57
CA GLU A 222 -18.27 -2.11 -5.30
C GLU A 222 -19.53 -2.13 -4.44
N LEU A 223 -19.43 -2.53 -3.17
CA LEU A 223 -20.52 -2.42 -2.20
C LEU A 223 -20.93 -0.97 -1.95
N GLY A 224 -19.98 -0.04 -1.86
CA GLY A 224 -20.25 1.39 -1.72
C GLY A 224 -21.13 1.94 -2.84
N LYS A 225 -20.92 1.50 -4.07
CA LYS A 225 -21.75 1.91 -5.22
C LYS A 225 -23.23 1.53 -5.07
N THR A 226 -23.54 0.47 -4.32
CA THR A 226 -24.94 0.06 -4.07
C THR A 226 -25.71 1.05 -3.20
N ILE A 227 -25.02 1.97 -2.53
CA ILE A 227 -25.57 3.07 -1.74
C ILE A 227 -25.22 4.44 -2.34
N ASP A 228 -24.99 4.48 -3.65
CA ASP A 228 -24.64 5.69 -4.41
C ASP A 228 -23.33 6.37 -3.96
N PHE A 229 -22.39 5.61 -3.38
CA PHE A 229 -21.07 6.10 -2.98
C PHE A 229 -19.97 5.35 -3.75
N ASP A 230 -19.32 6.03 -4.71
CA ASP A 230 -18.13 5.52 -5.38
C ASP A 230 -16.89 6.24 -4.83
N ALA A 231 -16.16 5.55 -3.93
CA ALA A 231 -14.98 6.09 -3.27
C ALA A 231 -13.91 6.58 -4.26
N ARG A 232 -13.77 5.93 -5.42
CA ARG A 232 -12.76 6.28 -6.44
C ARG A 232 -13.03 7.64 -7.09
N THR A 233 -14.30 8.05 -7.18
CA THR A 233 -14.68 9.33 -7.77
C THR A 233 -14.79 10.44 -6.76
N VAL A 234 -15.12 10.11 -5.51
CA VAL A 234 -15.37 11.09 -4.44
C VAL A 234 -14.11 11.47 -3.69
N ILE A 235 -13.17 10.52 -3.50
CA ILE A 235 -11.96 10.75 -2.70
C ILE A 235 -10.80 11.15 -3.63
N PRO A 236 -10.30 12.41 -3.53
CA PRO A 236 -9.20 12.86 -4.37
C PRO A 236 -7.89 12.15 -4.00
N PHE A 237 -7.07 11.87 -5.01
CA PHE A 237 -5.75 11.29 -4.81
C PHE A 237 -4.79 12.35 -4.26
N GLU A 238 -4.04 12.00 -3.23
CA GLU A 238 -2.99 12.82 -2.64
C GLU A 238 -1.68 12.03 -2.68
N GLY A 239 -0.61 12.64 -3.22
CA GLY A 239 0.69 12.00 -3.34
C GLY A 239 1.10 11.73 -4.79
N VAL A 240 1.99 10.79 -4.99
CA VAL A 240 2.53 10.38 -6.30
C VAL A 240 1.94 9.04 -6.69
N ARG A 241 1.26 8.96 -7.84
CA ARG A 241 0.73 7.69 -8.36
C ARG A 241 1.87 6.73 -8.68
N HIS A 242 1.64 5.44 -8.45
CA HIS A 242 2.65 4.38 -8.57
C HIS A 242 3.79 4.53 -7.56
N ASN A 243 3.52 5.20 -6.44
CA ASN A 243 4.28 5.08 -5.22
C ASN A 243 3.49 4.21 -4.26
N ALA A 244 3.95 3.01 -3.97
CA ALA A 244 3.21 2.01 -3.21
C ALA A 244 2.71 2.52 -1.84
N LEU A 245 3.43 3.41 -1.16
CA LEU A 245 2.96 3.98 0.10
C LEU A 245 1.83 5.00 -0.08
N ASP A 246 1.93 5.87 -1.09
CA ASP A 246 0.90 6.87 -1.37
C ASP A 246 -0.37 6.19 -1.90
N ASP A 247 -0.22 5.14 -2.72
CA ASP A 247 -1.33 4.32 -3.20
C ASP A 247 -1.99 3.57 -2.02
N ALA A 248 -1.23 2.96 -1.11
CA ALA A 248 -1.77 2.33 0.10
C ALA A 248 -2.53 3.33 1.00
N ARG A 249 -1.98 4.54 1.22
CA ARG A 249 -2.66 5.61 1.98
C ARG A 249 -3.96 6.03 1.33
N HIS A 250 -3.98 6.15 0.01
CA HIS A 250 -5.16 6.52 -0.73
C HIS A 250 -6.24 5.44 -0.65
N GLN A 251 -5.85 4.18 -0.85
CA GLN A 251 -6.75 3.03 -0.77
C GLN A 251 -7.33 2.83 0.65
N ALA A 252 -6.57 3.14 1.71
CA ALA A 252 -7.07 3.12 3.07
C ALA A 252 -8.27 4.06 3.30
N LYS A 253 -8.35 5.15 2.54
CA LYS A 253 -9.49 6.09 2.59
C LYS A 253 -10.76 5.53 1.94
N TYR A 254 -10.68 4.42 1.20
CA TYR A 254 -11.84 3.78 0.55
C TYR A 254 -12.61 2.87 1.51
N VAL A 255 -12.00 2.44 2.60
CA VAL A 255 -12.54 1.51 3.60
C VAL A 255 -13.11 2.25 4.78
#